data_58bdb5a6baa3c99738307257845b02cb
#
_entry.id   58bdb5a6baa3c99738307257845b02cb
#
_cell.length_a   1.000
_cell.length_b   1.000
_cell.length_c   1.000
_cell.angle_alpha   90.00
_cell.angle_beta   90.00
_cell.angle_gamma   90.00
#
_symmetry.space_group_name_H-M   'P 1'
#
loop_
_entity.id
_entity.type
_entity.pdbx_description
1 polymer ?
#
loop_
_entity_poly.entity_id
_entity_poly.type
_entity_poly.pdbx_seq_one_letter_code
_entity_poly.pdbx_strand_id
1 'polypeptide(L)'
;MKQKIIIGSRGSELALWQANFVKKELEKCDKNIFVEIKIIKTKGDKILDVXXXXIGDKSLFTKELETHLIERKIDLAVHSLKDLQTQLPRELKLGAVSKRHPVEDVLIAKKKGITLEKLRENAVVATGSLRRRCQLLHIRPDVKVVELRGNVPSRIQKFLKSEWDAVILARAGVERLNLKKYISSYIGINDILPAVGQGALGIETHTENNFINEILKNLHDENTFRAILAERSLLRTLEGGCQVPIGAFAEIKPSGLYLDAMVGSLNGSLTFRKKVRGSKEQPEKVGKQLANDLLKAGAKKILDEIYKTVRVNQLPES
;
A
#
# COMPACT_ATOMS: atom_id res chain seq x y z
N MET A 1 -14.43 -22.96 27.76
CA MET A 1 -14.91 -22.70 26.37
C MET A 1 -13.86 -21.91 25.61
N LYS A 2 -13.66 -22.22 24.32
CA LYS A 2 -12.75 -21.43 23.48
C LYS A 2 -13.37 -20.05 23.20
N GLN A 3 -12.57 -19.01 23.31
CA GLN A 3 -12.99 -17.65 23.00
C GLN A 3 -12.94 -17.43 21.48
N LYS A 4 -14.09 -17.13 20.88
CA LYS A 4 -14.23 -16.92 19.44
C LYS A 4 -13.81 -15.51 19.07
N ILE A 5 -13.00 -15.37 18.01
CA ILE A 5 -12.61 -14.10 17.40
C ILE A 5 -13.01 -14.16 15.93
N ILE A 6 -13.64 -13.11 15.43
CA ILE A 6 -14.07 -13.02 14.03
C ILE A 6 -13.20 -12.01 13.27
N ILE A 7 -12.44 -12.50 12.29
CA ILE A 7 -11.65 -11.65 11.38
C ILE A 7 -12.49 -11.33 10.15
N GLY A 8 -12.72 -10.04 9.89
CA GLY A 8 -13.30 -9.59 8.62
C GLY A 8 -12.22 -9.54 7.53
N SER A 9 -12.54 -10.06 6.36
CA SER A 9 -11.62 -10.06 5.23
C SER A 9 -12.37 -9.91 3.91
N ARG A 10 -11.71 -9.28 2.91
CA ARG A 10 -12.19 -9.35 1.53
C ARG A 10 -11.97 -10.77 0.99
N GLY A 11 -12.67 -11.10 -0.11
CA GLY A 11 -12.60 -12.44 -0.71
C GLY A 11 -11.44 -12.68 -1.66
N SER A 12 -10.56 -11.71 -1.90
CA SER A 12 -9.43 -11.92 -2.81
C SER A 12 -8.39 -12.87 -2.20
N GLU A 13 -7.70 -13.65 -3.05
CA GLU A 13 -6.68 -14.61 -2.61
C GLU A 13 -5.66 -13.98 -1.65
N LEU A 14 -5.21 -12.75 -1.96
CA LEU A 14 -4.23 -12.05 -1.12
C LEU A 14 -4.84 -11.64 0.23
N ALA A 15 -6.09 -11.16 0.24
CA ALA A 15 -6.77 -10.79 1.49
C ALA A 15 -6.98 -12.02 2.38
N LEU A 16 -7.40 -13.13 1.79
CA LEU A 16 -7.58 -14.40 2.52
C LEU A 16 -6.26 -14.93 3.06
N TRP A 17 -5.17 -14.83 2.26
CA TRP A 17 -3.83 -15.18 2.74
C TRP A 17 -3.47 -14.35 3.98
N GLN A 18 -3.72 -13.04 3.94
CA GLN A 18 -3.41 -12.12 5.04
C GLN A 18 -4.25 -12.43 6.28
N ALA A 19 -5.54 -12.68 6.11
CA ALA A 19 -6.43 -13.06 7.22
C ALA A 19 -6.02 -14.40 7.84
N ASN A 20 -5.66 -15.38 7.02
CA ASN A 20 -5.18 -16.69 7.49
C ASN A 20 -3.83 -16.57 8.22
N PHE A 21 -2.96 -15.70 7.77
CA PHE A 21 -1.69 -15.42 8.48
C PHE A 21 -1.98 -14.89 9.89
N VAL A 22 -2.86 -13.88 10.02
CA VAL A 22 -3.22 -13.29 11.32
C VAL A 22 -3.94 -14.33 12.18
N LYS A 23 -4.87 -15.10 11.62
CA LYS A 23 -5.54 -16.21 12.31
C LYS A 23 -4.52 -17.16 12.95
N LYS A 24 -3.58 -17.66 12.16
CA LYS A 24 -2.54 -18.60 12.63
C LYS A 24 -1.71 -18.01 13.77
N GLU A 25 -1.33 -16.75 13.65
CA GLU A 25 -0.53 -16.10 14.69
C GLU A 25 -1.32 -15.92 16.00
N LEU A 26 -2.61 -15.52 15.91
CA LEU A 26 -3.49 -15.41 17.10
C LEU A 26 -3.69 -16.76 17.78
N GLU A 27 -3.98 -17.81 17.02
CA GLU A 27 -4.20 -19.17 17.54
C GLU A 27 -2.92 -19.80 18.13
N LYS A 28 -1.73 -19.34 17.73
CA LYS A 28 -0.45 -19.72 18.35
C LYS A 28 -0.24 -19.04 19.70
N CYS A 29 -0.72 -17.81 19.86
CA CYS A 29 -0.52 -17.03 21.09
C CYS A 29 -1.34 -17.61 22.25
N ASP A 30 -2.54 -18.12 21.98
CA ASP A 30 -3.41 -18.72 23.01
C ASP A 30 -4.25 -19.84 22.41
N LYS A 31 -4.07 -21.06 22.94
CA LYS A 31 -4.82 -22.28 22.52
C LYS A 31 -6.32 -22.21 22.84
N ASN A 32 -6.72 -21.28 23.72
CA ASN A 32 -8.12 -21.07 24.06
C ASN A 32 -8.84 -20.13 23.06
N ILE A 33 -8.11 -19.62 22.07
CA ILE A 33 -8.68 -18.78 21.00
C ILE A 33 -9.08 -19.68 19.83
N PHE A 34 -10.24 -19.41 19.26
CA PHE A 34 -10.71 -19.96 18.00
C PHE A 34 -11.02 -18.80 17.04
N VAL A 35 -10.38 -18.78 15.89
CA VAL A 35 -10.53 -17.67 14.94
C VAL A 35 -11.34 -18.11 13.71
N GLU A 36 -12.43 -17.39 13.47
CA GLU A 36 -13.25 -17.53 12.25
C GLU A 36 -12.93 -16.38 11.28
N ILE A 37 -12.88 -16.66 9.98
CA ILE A 37 -12.73 -15.63 8.93
C ILE A 37 -14.10 -15.43 8.26
N LYS A 38 -14.61 -14.20 8.32
CA LYS A 38 -15.85 -13.78 7.68
C LYS A 38 -15.54 -12.97 6.43
N ILE A 39 -15.95 -13.49 5.28
CA ILE A 39 -15.73 -12.78 3.99
C ILE A 39 -16.80 -11.69 3.84
N ILE A 40 -16.33 -10.47 3.61
CA ILE A 40 -17.16 -9.28 3.43
C ILE A 40 -16.88 -8.73 2.02
N LYS A 41 -17.92 -8.70 1.18
CA LYS A 41 -17.82 -8.13 -0.18
C LYS A 41 -17.84 -6.60 -0.10
N THR A 42 -16.85 -5.95 -0.69
CA THR A 42 -16.77 -4.49 -0.72
C THR A 42 -17.23 -3.94 -2.06
N LYS A 43 -17.56 -2.64 -2.09
CA LYS A 43 -17.87 -1.94 -3.35
C LYS A 43 -16.72 -2.05 -4.35
N GLY A 44 -15.48 -1.93 -3.86
CA GLY A 44 -14.29 -2.07 -4.70
C GLY A 44 -14.13 -3.45 -5.35
N ASP A 45 -14.67 -4.51 -4.72
CA ASP A 45 -14.65 -5.85 -5.30
C ASP A 45 -15.67 -6.03 -6.43
N LYS A 46 -16.73 -5.20 -6.44
CA LYS A 46 -17.79 -5.22 -7.46
C LYS A 46 -17.43 -4.38 -8.69
N ILE A 47 -16.63 -3.35 -8.51
CA ILE A 47 -16.28 -2.39 -9.57
C ILE A 47 -14.93 -2.79 -10.18
N LEU A 48 -14.96 -3.73 -11.11
CA LEU A 48 -13.74 -4.25 -11.73
C LEU A 48 -13.18 -3.34 -12.85
N ASP A 49 -14.04 -2.51 -13.48
CA ASP A 49 -13.71 -1.88 -14.76
C ASP A 49 -13.68 -0.32 -14.74
N VAL A 50 -13.97 0.30 -13.61
CA VAL A 50 -14.03 1.78 -13.57
C VAL A 50 -12.77 2.39 -12.94
N UNK A 51 -12.33 3.35 -13.53
CA UNK A 51 -11.16 4.00 -13.11
C UNK A 51 -11.18 4.44 -11.67
N UNK A 52 -10.44 4.14 -10.94
CA UNK A 52 -10.34 4.48 -9.62
C UNK A 52 -9.94 5.88 -9.37
N UNK A 53 -9.52 6.41 -10.40
CA UNK A 53 -9.28 7.74 -10.38
C UNK A 53 -10.51 8.57 -10.60
N UNK A 54 -11.27 8.01 -11.09
CA UNK A 54 -12.50 8.60 -11.28
C UNK A 54 -13.40 8.42 -10.10
N ILE A 55 -13.13 7.54 -9.35
CA ILE A 55 -13.98 7.33 -8.16
C ILE A 55 -13.23 7.95 -6.97
N GLY A 56 -13.73 9.10 -6.53
CA GLY A 56 -13.10 9.86 -5.43
C GLY A 56 -13.22 9.24 -4.03
N ASP A 57 -13.75 8.03 -3.90
CA ASP A 57 -13.95 7.40 -2.59
C ASP A 57 -12.68 6.63 -2.17
N LYS A 58 -11.98 7.19 -1.20
CA LYS A 58 -10.74 6.62 -0.62
C LYS A 58 -11.01 5.32 0.15
N SER A 59 -12.27 4.97 0.39
CA SER A 59 -12.69 3.84 1.25
C SER A 59 -13.33 2.67 0.50
N LEU A 60 -13.19 2.61 -0.81
CA LEU A 60 -13.83 1.57 -1.66
C LEU A 60 -13.58 0.13 -1.21
N PHE A 61 -12.47 -0.12 -0.54
CA PHE A 61 -12.07 -1.47 -0.12
C PHE A 61 -12.14 -1.69 1.39
N THR A 62 -12.42 -0.63 2.18
CA THR A 62 -12.40 -0.71 3.65
C THR A 62 -13.73 -0.41 4.30
N LYS A 63 -14.58 0.42 3.69
CA LYS A 63 -15.81 0.96 4.27
C LYS A 63 -16.74 -0.11 4.87
N GLU A 64 -16.98 -1.21 4.13
CA GLU A 64 -17.86 -2.28 4.61
C GLU A 64 -17.22 -3.03 5.79
N LEU A 65 -15.88 -3.19 5.78
CA LEU A 65 -15.16 -3.80 6.90
C LEU A 65 -15.24 -2.89 8.13
N GLU A 66 -14.99 -1.58 7.93
CA GLU A 66 -15.10 -0.55 8.99
C GLU A 66 -16.51 -0.53 9.60
N THR A 67 -17.56 -0.58 8.75
CA THR A 67 -18.96 -0.67 9.22
C THR A 67 -19.16 -1.90 10.11
N HIS A 68 -18.68 -3.08 9.68
CA HIS A 68 -18.82 -4.31 10.46
C HIS A 68 -18.04 -4.26 11.78
N LEU A 69 -16.90 -3.55 11.83
CA LEU A 69 -16.13 -3.32 13.06
C LEU A 69 -16.92 -2.43 14.04
N ILE A 70 -17.47 -1.31 13.54
CA ILE A 70 -18.25 -0.35 14.34
C ILE A 70 -19.49 -1.04 14.91
N GLU A 71 -20.16 -1.84 14.09
CA GLU A 71 -21.35 -2.62 14.49
C GLU A 71 -21.03 -3.88 15.32
N ARG A 72 -19.75 -4.12 15.64
CA ARG A 72 -19.28 -5.28 16.42
C ARG A 72 -19.68 -6.63 15.78
N LYS A 73 -19.86 -6.68 14.47
CA LYS A 73 -20.15 -7.89 13.69
C LYS A 73 -18.88 -8.70 13.36
N ILE A 74 -17.72 -8.05 13.50
CA ILE A 74 -16.37 -8.64 13.44
C ILE A 74 -15.51 -7.99 14.52
N ASP A 75 -14.48 -8.66 14.96
CA ASP A 75 -13.59 -8.20 16.03
C ASP A 75 -12.39 -7.42 15.50
N LEU A 76 -11.89 -7.83 14.34
CA LEU A 76 -10.76 -7.17 13.67
C LEU A 76 -10.86 -7.34 12.16
N ALA A 77 -10.20 -6.44 11.43
CA ALA A 77 -10.06 -6.52 9.97
C ALA A 77 -8.58 -6.47 9.59
N VAL A 78 -8.19 -7.22 8.55
CA VAL A 78 -6.80 -7.32 8.12
C VAL A 78 -6.64 -6.67 6.74
N HIS A 79 -5.69 -5.75 6.64
CA HIS A 79 -5.45 -4.97 5.42
C HIS A 79 -4.00 -5.02 4.98
N SER A 80 -3.75 -5.00 3.66
CA SER A 80 -2.47 -4.48 3.18
C SER A 80 -2.40 -3.01 3.62
N LEU A 81 -1.45 -2.65 4.43
CA LEU A 81 -1.45 -1.32 5.09
C LEU A 81 -1.41 -0.15 4.09
N LYS A 82 -0.82 -0.35 2.93
CA LYS A 82 -0.79 0.67 1.85
C LYS A 82 -2.17 0.99 1.29
N ASP A 83 -3.15 0.09 1.49
CA ASP A 83 -4.51 0.26 0.97
C ASP A 83 -5.46 0.82 2.06
N LEU A 84 -4.97 0.94 3.31
CA LEU A 84 -5.74 1.46 4.45
C LEU A 84 -5.57 2.97 4.56
N GLN A 85 -6.69 3.69 4.67
CA GLN A 85 -6.69 5.15 4.81
C GLN A 85 -5.83 5.62 6.00
N THR A 86 -5.19 6.80 5.84
CA THR A 86 -4.34 7.38 6.89
C THR A 86 -5.14 7.96 8.06
N GLN A 87 -6.43 8.24 7.85
CA GLN A 87 -7.37 8.66 8.89
C GLN A 87 -8.47 7.61 8.95
N LEU A 88 -8.70 7.08 10.14
CA LEU A 88 -9.73 6.07 10.41
C LEU A 88 -10.92 6.72 11.10
N PRO A 89 -12.12 6.10 11.05
CA PRO A 89 -13.24 6.51 11.89
C PRO A 89 -12.83 6.58 13.38
N ARG A 90 -13.45 7.46 14.15
CA ARG A 90 -13.10 7.69 15.57
C ARG A 90 -13.20 6.43 16.42
N GLU A 91 -14.16 5.58 16.10
CA GLU A 91 -14.43 4.33 16.81
C GLU A 91 -13.37 3.26 16.53
N LEU A 92 -12.55 3.46 15.47
CA LEU A 92 -11.60 2.46 15.01
C LEU A 92 -10.16 2.93 15.20
N LYS A 93 -9.26 1.97 15.28
CA LYS A 93 -7.81 2.25 15.34
C LYS A 93 -7.02 1.15 14.63
N LEU A 94 -5.79 1.48 14.31
CA LEU A 94 -4.79 0.51 13.88
C LEU A 94 -4.29 -0.20 15.14
N GLY A 95 -4.88 -1.36 15.47
CA GLY A 95 -4.61 -2.11 16.69
C GLY A 95 -3.24 -2.80 16.68
N ALA A 96 -2.78 -3.20 15.49
CA ALA A 96 -1.42 -3.74 15.34
C ALA A 96 -0.91 -3.55 13.91
N VAL A 97 0.40 -3.53 13.78
CA VAL A 97 1.11 -3.57 12.50
C VAL A 97 2.08 -4.75 12.56
N SER A 98 2.00 -5.63 11.58
CA SER A 98 2.90 -6.79 11.51
C SER A 98 4.33 -6.40 11.18
N LYS A 99 5.29 -7.27 11.54
CA LYS A 99 6.65 -7.17 11.01
C LYS A 99 6.61 -7.01 9.48
N ARG A 100 7.41 -6.08 8.98
CA ARG A 100 7.37 -5.67 7.57
C ARG A 100 8.01 -6.71 6.65
N HIS A 101 7.28 -7.15 5.66
CA HIS A 101 7.82 -7.94 4.53
C HIS A 101 8.69 -7.01 3.66
N PRO A 102 9.66 -7.53 2.90
CA PRO A 102 10.44 -6.69 1.98
C PRO A 102 9.57 -5.78 1.12
N VAL A 103 9.96 -4.51 1.02
CA VAL A 103 9.10 -3.41 0.52
C VAL A 103 9.21 -3.18 -0.98
N GLU A 104 10.19 -3.80 -1.63
CA GLU A 104 10.52 -3.56 -3.03
C GLU A 104 9.33 -3.88 -3.95
N ASP A 105 9.35 -3.29 -5.12
CA ASP A 105 8.56 -3.76 -6.24
C ASP A 105 9.37 -4.82 -7.01
N VAL A 106 8.68 -5.61 -7.83
CA VAL A 106 9.31 -6.62 -8.68
C VAL A 106 8.90 -6.39 -10.13
N LEU A 107 9.84 -6.65 -11.02
CA LEU A 107 9.60 -6.70 -12.45
C LEU A 107 9.27 -8.15 -12.84
N ILE A 108 8.19 -8.33 -13.55
CA ILE A 108 7.81 -9.60 -14.18
C ILE A 108 7.88 -9.34 -15.67
N ALA A 109 8.77 -10.02 -16.38
CA ALA A 109 9.01 -9.87 -17.82
C ALA A 109 8.92 -11.23 -18.51
N LYS A 110 8.92 -11.22 -19.85
CA LYS A 110 8.81 -12.46 -20.65
C LYS A 110 10.00 -13.42 -20.42
N LYS A 111 11.17 -12.88 -20.07
CA LYS A 111 12.39 -13.65 -19.78
C LYS A 111 12.88 -13.37 -18.37
N LYS A 112 13.47 -14.36 -17.72
CA LYS A 112 14.11 -14.19 -16.41
C LYS A 112 15.39 -13.36 -16.53
N GLY A 113 15.74 -12.65 -15.45
CA GLY A 113 16.95 -11.85 -15.41
C GLY A 113 16.85 -10.51 -16.13
N ILE A 114 15.68 -10.19 -16.71
CA ILE A 114 15.45 -8.85 -17.27
C ILE A 114 15.26 -7.87 -16.11
N THR A 115 16.03 -6.78 -16.12
CA THR A 115 15.93 -5.67 -15.17
C THR A 115 15.32 -4.46 -15.88
N LEU A 116 15.07 -3.34 -15.17
CA LEU A 116 14.54 -2.12 -15.77
C LEU A 116 15.47 -1.58 -16.87
N GLU A 117 16.80 -1.67 -16.64
CA GLU A 117 17.81 -1.19 -17.58
C GLU A 117 17.90 -2.09 -18.82
N LYS A 118 17.62 -3.39 -18.68
CA LYS A 118 17.68 -4.38 -19.77
C LYS A 118 16.38 -4.47 -20.57
N LEU A 119 15.36 -3.71 -20.23
CA LEU A 119 14.16 -3.60 -21.08
C LEU A 119 14.57 -2.97 -22.41
N ARG A 120 14.02 -3.49 -23.51
CA ARG A 120 14.27 -2.91 -24.84
C ARG A 120 13.81 -1.46 -24.91
N GLU A 121 14.33 -0.73 -25.83
CA GLU A 121 13.87 0.63 -26.12
C GLU A 121 12.38 0.60 -26.49
N ASN A 122 11.63 1.59 -26.01
CA ASN A 122 10.17 1.71 -26.23
C ASN A 122 9.38 0.50 -25.68
N ALA A 123 9.92 -0.21 -24.66
CA ALA A 123 9.23 -1.33 -24.04
C ALA A 123 7.86 -0.91 -23.46
N VAL A 124 6.89 -1.81 -23.57
CA VAL A 124 5.55 -1.60 -22.99
C VAL A 124 5.52 -2.21 -21.59
N VAL A 125 5.37 -1.36 -20.56
CA VAL A 125 5.37 -1.79 -19.17
C VAL A 125 4.00 -1.49 -18.53
N ALA A 126 3.36 -2.52 -17.96
CA ALA A 126 2.02 -2.38 -17.42
C ALA A 126 2.03 -2.10 -15.92
N THR A 127 1.34 -1.05 -15.50
CA THR A 127 1.09 -0.74 -14.07
C THR A 127 -0.10 0.21 -13.93
N GLY A 128 -0.94 -0.02 -12.93
CA GLY A 128 -2.02 0.91 -12.55
C GLY A 128 -1.63 1.86 -11.41
N SER A 129 -0.34 1.91 -11.07
CA SER A 129 0.14 2.74 -9.97
C SER A 129 0.81 4.01 -10.50
N LEU A 130 0.23 5.17 -10.19
CA LEU A 130 0.82 6.48 -10.56
C LEU A 130 2.22 6.64 -9.99
N ARG A 131 2.45 6.14 -8.77
CA ARG A 131 3.77 6.14 -8.12
C ARG A 131 4.81 5.39 -8.95
N ARG A 132 4.46 4.19 -9.43
CA ARG A 132 5.36 3.38 -10.27
C ARG A 132 5.55 4.02 -11.64
N ARG A 133 4.44 4.47 -12.25
CA ARG A 133 4.46 5.14 -13.56
C ARG A 133 5.43 6.33 -13.54
N CYS A 134 5.25 7.24 -12.58
CA CYS A 134 6.08 8.43 -12.44
C CYS A 134 7.57 8.08 -12.33
N GLN A 135 7.92 7.17 -11.40
CA GLN A 135 9.32 6.81 -11.15
C GLN A 135 9.92 6.03 -12.32
N LEU A 136 9.14 5.14 -12.93
CA LEU A 136 9.59 4.41 -14.13
C LEU A 136 9.89 5.38 -15.27
N LEU A 137 8.98 6.30 -15.57
CA LEU A 137 9.18 7.29 -16.64
C LEU A 137 10.31 8.26 -16.33
N HIS A 138 10.61 8.51 -15.06
CA HIS A 138 11.76 9.33 -14.67
C HIS A 138 13.10 8.66 -15.02
N ILE A 139 13.22 7.35 -14.84
CA ILE A 139 14.47 6.63 -15.12
C ILE A 139 14.51 6.02 -16.53
N ARG A 140 13.35 5.78 -17.14
CA ARG A 140 13.21 5.23 -18.49
C ARG A 140 12.13 6.01 -19.25
N PRO A 141 12.44 7.23 -19.68
CA PRO A 141 11.45 8.09 -20.41
C PRO A 141 11.03 7.52 -21.77
N ASP A 142 11.78 6.57 -22.29
CA ASP A 142 11.50 5.89 -23.55
C ASP A 142 10.36 4.86 -23.45
N VAL A 143 10.06 4.32 -22.25
CA VAL A 143 9.08 3.23 -22.14
C VAL A 143 7.64 3.74 -22.25
N LYS A 144 6.76 2.87 -22.76
CA LYS A 144 5.31 3.12 -22.84
C LYS A 144 4.62 2.48 -21.63
N VAL A 145 3.99 3.28 -20.79
CA VAL A 145 3.28 2.75 -19.61
C VAL A 145 1.80 2.56 -19.93
N VAL A 146 1.32 1.33 -19.75
CA VAL A 146 -0.08 0.96 -19.97
C VAL A 146 -0.78 0.63 -18.66
N GLU A 147 -2.08 0.85 -18.59
CA GLU A 147 -2.89 0.63 -17.40
C GLU A 147 -3.06 -0.87 -17.12
N LEU A 148 -2.98 -1.24 -15.86
CA LEU A 148 -3.15 -2.65 -15.42
C LEU A 148 -3.99 -2.72 -14.16
N ARG A 149 -5.10 -3.43 -14.23
CA ARG A 149 -6.06 -3.59 -13.13
C ARG A 149 -6.33 -5.05 -12.81
N GLY A 150 -6.86 -5.27 -11.60
CA GLY A 150 -7.18 -6.59 -11.07
C GLY A 150 -6.35 -6.94 -9.85
N ASN A 151 -6.58 -8.12 -9.29
CA ASN A 151 -5.76 -8.68 -8.21
C ASN A 151 -4.42 -9.22 -8.77
N VAL A 152 -3.51 -9.62 -7.89
CA VAL A 152 -2.15 -10.05 -8.31
C VAL A 152 -2.19 -11.19 -9.33
N PRO A 153 -2.92 -12.31 -9.10
CA PRO A 153 -3.00 -13.37 -10.12
C PRO A 153 -3.59 -12.87 -11.45
N SER A 154 -4.67 -12.11 -11.41
CA SER A 154 -5.31 -11.56 -12.63
C SER A 154 -4.35 -10.69 -13.43
N ARG A 155 -3.55 -9.84 -12.74
CA ARG A 155 -2.55 -8.99 -13.39
C ARG A 155 -1.48 -9.81 -14.09
N ILE A 156 -1.00 -10.88 -13.45
CA ILE A 156 -0.02 -11.79 -14.04
C ILE A 156 -0.64 -12.50 -15.26
N GLN A 157 -1.88 -13.00 -15.15
CA GLN A 157 -2.57 -13.65 -16.27
C GLN A 157 -2.77 -12.70 -17.46
N LYS A 158 -3.18 -11.46 -17.19
CA LYS A 158 -3.29 -10.43 -18.25
C LYS A 158 -1.94 -10.21 -18.94
N PHE A 159 -0.85 -10.10 -18.16
CA PHE A 159 0.50 -9.96 -18.70
C PHE A 159 0.89 -11.17 -19.59
N LEU A 160 0.68 -12.38 -19.11
CA LEU A 160 1.04 -13.59 -19.86
C LEU A 160 0.33 -13.69 -21.22
N LYS A 161 -0.91 -13.14 -21.31
CA LYS A 161 -1.73 -13.14 -22.53
C LYS A 161 -1.51 -11.90 -23.41
N SER A 162 -0.72 -10.93 -22.94
CA SER A 162 -0.50 -9.64 -23.64
C SER A 162 0.81 -9.62 -24.44
N GLU A 163 0.96 -8.61 -25.27
CA GLU A 163 2.21 -8.27 -25.95
C GLU A 163 3.08 -7.32 -25.12
N TRP A 164 2.75 -7.09 -23.86
CA TRP A 164 3.53 -6.23 -22.97
C TRP A 164 4.90 -6.86 -22.66
N ASP A 165 5.91 -6.03 -22.55
CA ASP A 165 7.28 -6.48 -22.24
C ASP A 165 7.43 -6.83 -20.75
N ALA A 166 6.72 -6.07 -19.86
CA ALA A 166 6.84 -6.30 -18.43
C ALA A 166 5.62 -5.74 -17.65
N VAL A 167 5.52 -6.19 -16.40
CA VAL A 167 4.57 -5.63 -15.41
C VAL A 167 5.32 -5.41 -14.09
N ILE A 168 4.95 -4.34 -13.37
CA ILE A 168 5.54 -4.03 -12.05
C ILE A 168 4.50 -4.30 -10.96
N LEU A 169 4.84 -5.18 -10.01
CA LEU A 169 3.99 -5.54 -8.88
C LEU A 169 4.74 -5.40 -7.55
N ALA A 170 4.01 -5.33 -6.42
CA ALA A 170 4.62 -5.32 -5.10
C ALA A 170 5.16 -6.72 -4.76
N ARG A 171 6.43 -6.83 -4.38
CA ARG A 171 7.10 -8.08 -3.97
C ARG A 171 6.25 -8.87 -2.95
N ALA A 172 5.79 -8.18 -1.91
CA ALA A 172 5.02 -8.83 -0.84
C ALA A 172 3.77 -9.55 -1.37
N GLY A 173 3.05 -8.95 -2.33
CA GLY A 173 1.87 -9.59 -2.92
C GLY A 173 2.20 -10.83 -3.74
N VAL A 174 3.27 -10.75 -4.53
CA VAL A 174 3.71 -11.86 -5.38
C VAL A 174 4.22 -13.04 -4.54
N GLU A 175 5.03 -12.73 -3.50
CA GLU A 175 5.62 -13.77 -2.64
C GLU A 175 4.58 -14.43 -1.74
N ARG A 176 3.66 -13.66 -1.15
CA ARG A 176 2.59 -14.20 -0.29
C ARG A 176 1.69 -15.20 -1.03
N LEU A 177 1.53 -15.01 -2.33
CA LEU A 177 0.74 -15.91 -3.17
C LEU A 177 1.58 -17.03 -3.84
N ASN A 178 2.83 -17.23 -3.42
CA ASN A 178 3.73 -18.25 -3.99
C ASN A 178 3.97 -18.08 -5.50
N LEU A 179 3.93 -16.82 -6.00
CA LEU A 179 4.10 -16.53 -7.43
C LEU A 179 5.53 -16.06 -7.78
N LYS A 180 6.51 -16.36 -6.92
CA LYS A 180 7.93 -15.99 -7.12
C LYS A 180 8.48 -16.45 -8.47
N LYS A 181 7.97 -17.57 -9.02
CA LYS A 181 8.42 -18.12 -10.29
C LYS A 181 8.29 -17.14 -11.46
N TYR A 182 7.40 -16.14 -11.35
CA TYR A 182 7.19 -15.14 -12.39
C TYR A 182 8.14 -13.93 -12.28
N ILE A 183 8.83 -13.77 -11.16
CA ILE A 183 9.72 -12.61 -10.94
C ILE A 183 10.94 -12.72 -11.86
N SER A 184 11.18 -11.68 -12.66
CA SER A 184 12.38 -11.53 -13.47
C SER A 184 13.50 -10.87 -12.68
N SER A 185 13.15 -9.79 -11.94
CA SER A 185 14.11 -9.08 -11.09
C SER A 185 13.40 -8.33 -9.97
N TYR A 186 14.14 -8.00 -8.93
CA TYR A 186 13.72 -7.12 -7.85
C TYR A 186 14.16 -5.69 -8.19
N ILE A 187 13.27 -4.73 -7.95
CA ILE A 187 13.54 -3.32 -8.24
C ILE A 187 13.96 -2.64 -6.93
N GLY A 188 15.17 -2.13 -6.88
CA GLY A 188 15.68 -1.47 -5.68
C GLY A 188 14.89 -0.24 -5.27
N ILE A 189 14.85 0.06 -3.96
CA ILE A 189 14.16 1.24 -3.44
C ILE A 189 14.81 2.56 -3.88
N ASN A 190 16.06 2.51 -4.34
CA ASN A 190 16.72 3.68 -4.93
C ASN A 190 16.09 4.05 -6.27
N ASP A 191 15.64 3.05 -7.03
CA ASP A 191 15.03 3.22 -8.34
C ASP A 191 13.52 3.53 -8.19
N ILE A 192 12.79 2.67 -7.48
CA ILE A 192 11.36 2.88 -7.24
C ILE A 192 11.08 2.80 -5.74
N LEU A 193 10.88 3.96 -5.12
CA LEU A 193 10.43 4.04 -3.71
C LEU A 193 9.03 3.39 -3.58
N PRO A 194 8.83 2.56 -2.55
CA PRO A 194 7.55 1.87 -2.37
C PRO A 194 6.40 2.82 -2.00
N ALA A 195 5.19 2.29 -2.00
CA ALA A 195 4.04 2.99 -1.47
C ALA A 195 4.12 3.04 0.06
N VAL A 196 3.57 4.10 0.66
CA VAL A 196 3.41 4.21 2.12
C VAL A 196 2.75 2.94 2.65
N GLY A 197 3.38 2.29 3.63
CA GLY A 197 2.88 1.07 4.24
C GLY A 197 3.10 -0.21 3.43
N GLN A 198 3.76 -0.15 2.26
CA GLN A 198 4.00 -1.36 1.45
C GLN A 198 4.80 -2.40 2.26
N GLY A 199 4.37 -3.66 2.19
CA GLY A 199 5.00 -4.78 2.89
C GLY A 199 4.39 -5.10 4.24
N ALA A 200 3.77 -4.14 4.93
CA ALA A 200 3.17 -4.36 6.25
C ALA A 200 1.68 -4.74 6.14
N LEU A 201 1.20 -5.51 7.12
CA LEU A 201 -0.23 -5.70 7.37
C LEU A 201 -0.67 -4.74 8.46
N GLY A 202 -1.81 -4.10 8.25
CA GLY A 202 -2.49 -3.32 9.28
C GLY A 202 -3.66 -4.13 9.80
N ILE A 203 -3.76 -4.23 11.12
CA ILE A 203 -4.88 -4.91 11.79
C ILE A 203 -5.72 -3.83 12.44
N GLU A 204 -6.91 -3.62 11.89
CA GLU A 204 -7.85 -2.62 12.34
C GLU A 204 -8.83 -3.23 13.33
N THR A 205 -9.15 -2.50 14.40
CA THR A 205 -10.03 -2.97 15.48
C THR A 205 -10.79 -1.78 16.08
N HIS A 206 -11.85 -2.09 16.80
CA HIS A 206 -12.60 -1.08 17.56
C HIS A 206 -11.77 -0.60 18.76
N THR A 207 -11.73 0.71 19.00
CA THR A 207 -10.96 1.34 20.08
C THR A 207 -11.24 0.72 21.44
N GLU A 208 -12.51 0.40 21.73
CA GLU A 208 -12.97 -0.13 23.00
C GLU A 208 -12.93 -1.66 23.12
N ASN A 209 -12.47 -2.37 22.10
CA ASN A 209 -12.35 -3.85 22.21
C ASN A 209 -11.05 -4.22 22.95
N ASN A 210 -11.07 -4.06 24.27
CA ASN A 210 -9.89 -4.24 25.12
C ASN A 210 -9.28 -5.64 25.00
N PHE A 211 -10.11 -6.67 24.88
CA PHE A 211 -9.64 -8.05 24.73
C PHE A 211 -8.81 -8.21 23.45
N ILE A 212 -9.36 -7.77 22.32
CA ILE A 212 -8.65 -7.85 21.02
C ILE A 212 -7.39 -6.98 21.05
N ASN A 213 -7.50 -5.77 21.58
CA ASN A 213 -6.36 -4.84 21.66
C ASN A 213 -5.19 -5.43 22.45
N GLU A 214 -5.48 -6.18 23.52
CA GLU A 214 -4.44 -6.84 24.32
C GLU A 214 -3.76 -7.98 23.55
N ILE A 215 -4.56 -8.85 22.93
CA ILE A 215 -4.02 -9.98 22.15
C ILE A 215 -3.17 -9.53 20.98
N LEU A 216 -3.58 -8.46 20.32
CA LEU A 216 -2.88 -7.91 19.13
C LEU A 216 -1.46 -7.41 19.46
N LYS A 217 -1.13 -7.15 20.71
CA LYS A 217 0.24 -6.79 21.12
C LYS A 217 1.25 -7.87 20.73
N ASN A 218 0.84 -9.13 20.68
CA ASN A 218 1.70 -10.24 20.28
C ASN A 218 2.06 -10.24 18.78
N LEU A 219 1.26 -9.56 17.96
CA LEU A 219 1.48 -9.45 16.52
C LEU A 219 2.09 -8.09 16.13
N HIS A 220 2.18 -7.18 17.09
CA HIS A 220 2.61 -5.82 16.84
C HIS A 220 4.13 -5.72 16.77
N ASP A 221 4.65 -5.15 15.69
CA ASP A 221 6.08 -4.84 15.52
C ASP A 221 6.28 -3.33 15.69
N GLU A 222 6.81 -2.93 16.82
CA GLU A 222 6.98 -1.53 17.21
C GLU A 222 7.84 -0.74 16.21
N ASN A 223 8.92 -1.34 15.70
CA ASN A 223 9.79 -0.66 14.74
C ASN A 223 9.07 -0.40 13.42
N THR A 224 8.35 -1.40 12.92
CA THR A 224 7.52 -1.21 11.72
C THR A 224 6.44 -0.15 11.99
N PHE A 225 5.77 -0.21 13.14
CA PHE A 225 4.71 0.75 13.49
C PHE A 225 5.23 2.19 13.49
N ARG A 226 6.36 2.44 14.15
CA ARG A 226 6.98 3.80 14.17
C ARG A 226 7.36 4.26 12.76
N ALA A 227 7.94 3.38 11.95
CA ALA A 227 8.25 3.68 10.55
C ALA A 227 6.98 4.06 9.77
N ILE A 228 5.92 3.27 9.94
CA ILE A 228 4.61 3.50 9.30
C ILE A 228 3.98 4.82 9.77
N LEU A 229 4.09 5.17 11.04
CA LEU A 229 3.57 6.46 11.54
C LEU A 229 4.24 7.63 10.81
N ALA A 230 5.56 7.57 10.60
CA ALA A 230 6.29 8.60 9.86
C ALA A 230 5.81 8.69 8.40
N GLU A 231 5.71 7.52 7.72
CA GLU A 231 5.25 7.47 6.32
C GLU A 231 3.81 8.00 6.19
N ARG A 232 2.90 7.59 7.08
CA ARG A 232 1.48 8.00 7.06
C ARG A 232 1.33 9.49 7.40
N SER A 233 2.13 10.01 8.32
CA SER A 233 2.16 11.43 8.65
C SER A 233 2.62 12.27 7.45
N LEU A 234 3.67 11.83 6.76
CA LEU A 234 4.12 12.46 5.51
C LEU A 234 2.98 12.48 4.48
N LEU A 235 2.33 11.33 4.26
CA LEU A 235 1.25 11.21 3.27
C LEU A 235 0.07 12.12 3.62
N ARG A 236 -0.33 12.19 4.90
CA ARG A 236 -1.39 13.10 5.37
C ARG A 236 -1.04 14.57 5.11
N THR A 237 0.19 14.96 5.42
CA THR A 237 0.66 16.35 5.27
C THR A 237 0.73 16.78 3.80
N LEU A 238 1.05 15.84 2.91
CA LEU A 238 1.03 16.08 1.47
C LEU A 238 -0.41 16.00 0.89
N GLU A 239 -1.41 15.75 1.74
CA GLU A 239 -2.79 15.49 1.32
C GLU A 239 -2.88 14.34 0.32
N GLY A 240 -1.89 13.45 0.35
CA GLY A 240 -1.72 12.38 -0.63
C GLY A 240 -2.70 11.22 -0.45
N GLY A 241 -2.84 10.48 -1.51
CA GLY A 241 -3.64 9.27 -1.57
C GLY A 241 -3.20 8.43 -2.76
N CYS A 242 -4.03 7.48 -3.16
CA CYS A 242 -3.73 6.60 -4.31
C CYS A 242 -3.67 7.35 -5.64
N GLN A 243 -4.18 8.58 -5.68
CA GLN A 243 -4.30 9.40 -6.89
C GLN A 243 -3.11 10.32 -7.14
N VAL A 244 -2.08 10.26 -6.30
CA VAL A 244 -0.87 11.09 -6.47
C VAL A 244 0.39 10.22 -6.48
N PRO A 245 1.39 10.57 -7.29
CA PRO A 245 2.62 9.80 -7.40
C PRO A 245 3.58 10.11 -6.24
N ILE A 246 3.26 9.55 -5.08
CA ILE A 246 4.05 9.67 -3.85
C ILE A 246 4.65 8.31 -3.51
N GLY A 247 5.95 8.26 -3.28
CA GLY A 247 6.65 7.11 -2.71
C GLY A 247 7.25 7.49 -1.37
N ALA A 248 7.25 6.56 -0.40
CA ALA A 248 7.93 6.80 0.87
C ALA A 248 8.33 5.48 1.52
N PHE A 249 9.47 5.52 2.19
CA PHE A 249 9.98 4.39 2.96
C PHE A 249 10.69 4.89 4.20
N ALA A 250 10.24 4.42 5.36
CA ALA A 250 10.89 4.69 6.63
C ALA A 250 11.48 3.41 7.22
N GLU A 251 12.58 3.56 7.93
CA GLU A 251 13.28 2.47 8.59
C GLU A 251 13.80 2.94 9.95
N ILE A 252 13.61 2.10 10.97
CA ILE A 252 14.19 2.34 12.29
C ILE A 252 15.55 1.65 12.36
N LYS A 253 16.59 2.42 12.68
CA LYS A 253 17.96 1.96 12.91
C LYS A 253 18.39 2.31 14.34
N PRO A 254 19.48 1.73 14.85
CA PRO A 254 19.97 2.12 16.19
C PRO A 254 20.15 3.62 16.33
N SER A 255 20.59 4.31 15.28
CA SER A 255 20.87 5.74 15.25
C SER A 255 19.64 6.63 15.03
N GLY A 256 18.42 6.07 14.89
CA GLY A 256 17.19 6.86 14.73
C GLY A 256 16.25 6.35 13.65
N LEU A 257 15.26 7.19 13.32
CA LEU A 257 14.35 6.96 12.23
C LEU A 257 14.87 7.61 10.96
N TYR A 258 14.94 6.85 9.88
CA TYR A 258 15.32 7.33 8.55
C TYR A 258 14.08 7.30 7.66
N LEU A 259 13.77 8.39 6.99
CA LEU A 259 12.64 8.49 6.08
C LEU A 259 13.11 9.04 4.74
N ASP A 260 12.83 8.31 3.66
CA ASP A 260 13.09 8.69 2.27
C ASP A 260 11.75 8.86 1.58
N ALA A 261 11.52 9.98 0.89
CA ALA A 261 10.24 10.22 0.25
C ALA A 261 10.40 11.01 -1.05
N MET A 262 9.48 10.78 -1.97
CA MET A 262 9.43 11.48 -3.25
C MET A 262 8.00 11.84 -3.64
N VAL A 263 7.89 12.95 -4.37
CA VAL A 263 6.68 13.39 -5.10
C VAL A 263 7.10 13.65 -6.55
N GLY A 264 6.32 13.19 -7.51
CA GLY A 264 6.65 13.43 -8.91
C GLY A 264 5.45 13.77 -9.78
N SER A 265 5.73 14.26 -11.00
CA SER A 265 4.71 14.52 -12.01
C SER A 265 4.23 13.20 -12.65
N LEU A 266 3.02 13.21 -13.20
CA LEU A 266 2.42 11.99 -13.79
C LEU A 266 3.23 11.41 -14.96
N ASN A 267 3.97 12.28 -15.66
CA ASN A 267 4.82 11.89 -16.79
C ASN A 267 6.29 11.63 -16.40
N GLY A 268 6.63 11.75 -15.11
CA GLY A 268 7.98 11.51 -14.62
C GLY A 268 9.02 12.61 -14.92
N SER A 269 8.62 13.69 -15.62
CA SER A 269 9.57 14.76 -16.02
C SER A 269 10.13 15.53 -14.83
N LEU A 270 9.37 15.63 -13.74
CA LEU A 270 9.77 16.31 -12.50
C LEU A 270 9.61 15.37 -11.31
N THR A 271 10.64 15.29 -10.50
CA THR A 271 10.59 14.55 -9.23
C THR A 271 11.30 15.33 -8.14
N PHE A 272 10.71 15.36 -6.96
CA PHE A 272 11.32 15.92 -5.74
C PHE A 272 11.49 14.76 -4.77
N ARG A 273 12.72 14.40 -4.47
CA ARG A 273 13.05 13.34 -3.51
C ARG A 273 13.94 13.92 -2.42
N LYS A 274 13.61 13.64 -1.17
CA LYS A 274 14.37 14.08 -0.01
C LYS A 274 14.42 12.98 1.05
N LYS A 275 15.46 13.04 1.87
CA LYS A 275 15.67 12.12 2.99
C LYS A 275 15.83 12.94 4.28
N VAL A 276 15.37 12.38 5.38
CA VAL A 276 15.55 12.97 6.70
C VAL A 276 15.89 11.89 7.71
N ARG A 277 16.68 12.26 8.71
CA ARG A 277 16.89 11.44 9.90
C ARG A 277 16.28 12.21 11.09
N GLY A 278 15.57 11.48 11.95
CA GLY A 278 14.95 12.08 13.14
C GLY A 278 14.76 11.07 14.28
N SER A 279 14.07 11.52 15.31
CA SER A 279 13.80 10.70 16.48
C SER A 279 12.76 9.63 16.19
N LYS A 280 13.06 8.39 16.56
CA LYS A 280 12.10 7.27 16.49
C LYS A 280 10.96 7.42 17.52
N GLU A 281 11.12 8.30 18.51
CA GLU A 281 10.10 8.59 19.53
C GLU A 281 9.07 9.64 19.03
N GLN A 282 9.39 10.33 17.92
CA GLN A 282 8.51 11.35 17.34
C GLN A 282 8.35 11.13 15.83
N PRO A 283 7.91 9.93 15.41
CA PRO A 283 7.88 9.58 13.99
C PRO A 283 6.97 10.49 13.17
N GLU A 284 5.83 10.92 13.72
CA GLU A 284 4.90 11.79 13.00
C GLU A 284 5.51 13.18 12.73
N LYS A 285 6.31 13.71 13.66
CA LYS A 285 7.02 14.98 13.44
C LYS A 285 8.02 14.84 12.28
N VAL A 286 8.74 13.72 12.23
CA VAL A 286 9.70 13.44 11.15
C VAL A 286 8.96 13.38 9.79
N GLY A 287 7.82 12.70 9.74
CA GLY A 287 6.99 12.63 8.54
C GLY A 287 6.51 14.01 8.08
N LYS A 288 5.98 14.81 9.02
CA LYS A 288 5.49 16.17 8.76
C LYS A 288 6.62 17.10 8.30
N GLN A 289 7.79 16.99 8.93
CA GLN A 289 8.97 17.77 8.53
C GLN A 289 9.34 17.48 7.07
N LEU A 290 9.53 16.21 6.71
CA LEU A 290 9.93 15.85 5.35
C LEU A 290 8.88 16.26 4.32
N ALA A 291 7.58 16.13 4.64
CA ALA A 291 6.50 16.59 3.77
C ALA A 291 6.64 18.10 3.49
N ASN A 292 6.83 18.90 4.53
CA ASN A 292 7.00 20.36 4.38
C ASN A 292 8.25 20.70 3.55
N ASP A 293 9.34 19.96 3.74
CA ASP A 293 10.57 20.14 2.97
C ASP A 293 10.39 19.81 1.48
N LEU A 294 9.55 18.82 1.17
CA LEU A 294 9.18 18.49 -0.21
C LEU A 294 8.27 19.57 -0.81
N LEU A 295 7.28 20.07 -0.05
CA LEU A 295 6.40 21.15 -0.50
C LEU A 295 7.19 22.42 -0.82
N LYS A 296 8.13 22.81 0.06
CA LYS A 296 9.02 23.96 -0.15
C LYS A 296 9.94 23.77 -1.37
N ALA A 297 10.34 22.55 -1.65
CA ALA A 297 11.21 22.24 -2.80
C ALA A 297 10.47 22.31 -4.15
N GLY A 298 9.13 22.44 -4.14
CA GLY A 298 8.35 22.56 -5.37
C GLY A 298 7.29 21.48 -5.57
N ALA A 299 7.24 20.48 -4.71
CA ALA A 299 6.26 19.40 -4.81
C ALA A 299 4.81 19.92 -4.75
N LYS A 300 4.58 21.07 -4.08
CA LYS A 300 3.25 21.69 -3.99
C LYS A 300 2.65 21.93 -5.37
N LYS A 301 3.43 22.48 -6.32
CA LYS A 301 2.97 22.78 -7.67
C LYS A 301 2.47 21.50 -8.37
N ILE A 302 3.22 20.40 -8.26
CA ILE A 302 2.82 19.11 -8.86
C ILE A 302 1.49 18.63 -8.25
N LEU A 303 1.38 18.68 -6.93
CA LEU A 303 0.17 18.22 -6.23
C LEU A 303 -1.05 19.06 -6.63
N ASP A 304 -0.90 20.40 -6.67
CA ASP A 304 -1.97 21.30 -7.05
C ASP A 304 -2.47 21.02 -8.49
N GLU A 305 -1.56 20.77 -9.42
CA GLU A 305 -1.90 20.42 -10.83
C GLU A 305 -2.69 19.09 -10.89
N ILE A 306 -2.25 18.10 -10.14
CA ILE A 306 -2.92 16.79 -10.12
C ILE A 306 -4.33 16.92 -9.53
N TYR A 307 -4.47 17.65 -8.41
CA TYR A 307 -5.78 17.84 -7.76
C TYR A 307 -6.75 18.62 -8.64
N LYS A 308 -6.27 19.62 -9.38
CA LYS A 308 -7.11 20.34 -10.37
C LYS A 308 -7.65 19.38 -11.43
N THR A 309 -6.79 18.54 -11.98
CA THR A 309 -7.18 17.55 -13.00
C THR A 309 -8.22 16.55 -12.44
N VAL A 310 -8.00 16.08 -11.20
CA VAL A 310 -8.92 15.13 -10.56
C VAL A 310 -10.29 15.77 -10.31
N ARG A 311 -10.32 17.03 -9.84
CA ARG A 311 -11.57 17.75 -9.57
C ARG A 311 -12.38 18.01 -10.87
N VAL A 312 -11.71 18.40 -11.94
CA VAL A 312 -12.36 18.63 -13.24
C VAL A 312 -13.04 17.35 -13.73
N ASN A 313 -12.38 16.20 -13.58
CA ASN A 313 -12.91 14.91 -14.03
C ASN A 313 -14.05 14.37 -13.14
N GLN A 314 -14.34 15.02 -12.01
CA GLN A 314 -15.42 14.63 -11.10
C GLN A 314 -16.69 15.48 -11.25
N LEU A 315 -16.63 16.57 -12.03
CA LEU A 315 -17.83 17.38 -12.32
C LEU A 315 -18.69 16.60 -13.32
N PRO A 316 -20.01 16.50 -13.07
CA PRO A 316 -20.91 15.89 -14.06
C PRO A 316 -20.87 16.73 -15.34
N GLU A 317 -20.91 16.06 -16.47
CA GLU A 317 -21.08 16.75 -17.76
C GLU A 317 -22.43 17.49 -17.70
N SER A 318 -22.39 18.83 -17.81
CA SER A 318 -23.56 19.71 -17.76
C SER A 318 -24.46 19.50 -18.99
#